data_6dafa93fb86cb0e5faf838b9e8dbf801
#
_entry.id   6dafa93fb86cb0e5faf838b9e8dbf801
#
_cell.length_a   1.000
_cell.length_b   1.000
_cell.length_c   1.000
_cell.angle_alpha   90.00
_cell.angle_beta   90.00
_cell.angle_gamma   90.00
#
_symmetry.space_group_name_H-M   'P 1'
#
loop_
_entity.id
_entity.type
_entity.pdbx_description
1 polymer ?
#
loop_
_entity_poly.entity_id
_entity_poly.type
_entity_poly.pdbx_seq_one_letter_code
_entity_poly.pdbx_strand_id
1 'polypeptide(L)'
;METGTLKLKGIEIKYSFLKDRNNNWMQFWYTIIPEKPEQIMSQIKTIEQAESELYKTFQIKNETAATKRFFSSDLIAHYNEINNYKKRQNTDFFMSVTEQPPASGVKLALLGMCLSNITAKHREDKIFYFDTTSGIRHFFAEHLIDSDADEHSDSEKQTGKIFGFLRQKLSDFNTSIEESVLRTWIYAPNIDADYPGIVKARKEFFASINLTKDTHYIASTGIQGGSGNRFARVFMDVYALIGITKKNIRYIQAPEYLSPTDIYGVTFERATAVEMGNTNFLLISGTASIDKKGEIVYPGNVVRQTERTLQNISVLLNAAGFAEEDLSSFIIYLRDPADYSFVKPKIDQYSENLPAVYVKAPVCRPEWLIEIEATAAKLIN
;
A
#
# COMPACT_ATOMS: atom_id res chain seq x y z
N MET A 1 18.72 4.58 3.31
CA MET A 1 17.58 5.54 3.40
C MET A 1 17.86 6.57 4.48
N GLU A 2 17.60 7.86 4.28
CA GLU A 2 17.63 8.87 5.35
C GLU A 2 16.23 9.05 5.89
N THR A 3 16.08 9.12 7.22
CA THR A 3 14.77 9.27 7.88
C THR A 3 14.80 10.45 8.86
N GLY A 4 13.65 11.05 9.12
CA GLY A 4 13.54 12.13 10.10
C GLY A 4 12.09 12.51 10.41
N THR A 5 11.97 13.45 11.33
CA THR A 5 10.69 14.00 11.77
C THR A 5 10.68 15.53 11.67
N LEU A 6 9.66 16.09 11.06
CA LEU A 6 9.38 17.52 11.07
C LEU A 6 8.15 17.78 11.94
N LYS A 7 8.32 18.55 13.02
CA LYS A 7 7.23 18.92 13.93
C LYS A 7 6.72 20.31 13.58
N LEU A 8 5.45 20.38 13.25
CA LEU A 8 4.71 21.63 13.06
C LEU A 8 3.64 21.73 14.13
N LYS A 9 3.05 22.90 14.31
CA LYS A 9 2.02 23.10 15.33
C LYS A 9 0.81 22.19 15.07
N GLY A 10 0.60 21.22 15.94
CA GLY A 10 -0.55 20.29 15.90
C GLY A 10 -0.43 19.15 14.90
N ILE A 11 0.79 18.88 14.35
CA ILE A 11 1.01 17.83 13.38
C ILE A 11 2.44 17.30 13.44
N GLU A 12 2.58 15.99 13.30
CA GLU A 12 3.86 15.31 13.13
C GLU A 12 3.98 14.80 11.70
N ILE A 13 5.10 15.10 11.06
CA ILE A 13 5.45 14.59 9.74
C ILE A 13 6.68 13.71 9.92
N LYS A 14 6.56 12.41 9.68
CA LYS A 14 7.70 11.53 9.51
C LYS A 14 8.03 11.39 8.03
N TYR A 15 9.31 11.39 7.70
CA TYR A 15 9.75 11.27 6.30
C TYR A 15 10.96 10.35 6.17
N SER A 16 11.09 9.78 4.98
CA SER A 16 12.27 9.05 4.54
C SER A 16 12.59 9.42 3.08
N PHE A 17 13.85 9.43 2.70
CA PHE A 17 14.22 9.68 1.32
C PHE A 17 15.51 8.97 0.92
N LEU A 18 15.56 8.57 -0.33
CA LEU A 18 16.74 8.02 -1.00
C LEU A 18 17.44 9.13 -1.78
N LYS A 19 18.75 9.29 -1.61
CA LYS A 19 19.58 10.21 -2.38
C LYS A 19 20.31 9.50 -3.51
N ASP A 20 20.59 10.24 -4.58
CA ASP A 20 21.52 9.84 -5.62
C ASP A 20 22.99 10.06 -5.18
N ARG A 21 23.93 9.69 -6.05
CA ARG A 21 25.37 9.88 -5.81
C ARG A 21 25.81 11.36 -5.71
N ASN A 22 24.97 12.29 -6.20
CA ASN A 22 25.18 13.73 -6.14
C ASN A 22 24.47 14.38 -4.95
N ASN A 23 23.98 13.56 -4.00
CA ASN A 23 23.28 14.00 -2.81
C ASN A 23 21.89 14.65 -3.05
N ASN A 24 21.29 14.48 -4.24
CA ASN A 24 19.92 14.90 -4.52
C ASN A 24 18.94 13.80 -4.12
N TRP A 25 17.78 14.16 -3.60
CA TRP A 25 16.75 13.16 -3.32
C TRP A 25 16.14 12.61 -4.63
N MET A 26 15.88 11.32 -4.65
CA MET A 26 15.29 10.60 -5.78
C MET A 26 13.87 10.13 -5.49
N GLN A 27 13.69 9.54 -4.32
CA GLN A 27 12.41 9.09 -3.79
C GLN A 27 12.23 9.71 -2.41
N PHE A 28 11.05 10.25 -2.15
CA PHE A 28 10.70 10.88 -0.88
C PHE A 28 9.37 10.35 -0.40
N TRP A 29 9.35 9.76 0.79
CA TRP A 29 8.16 9.23 1.45
C TRP A 29 7.85 10.05 2.68
N TYR A 30 6.58 10.25 2.98
CA TYR A 30 6.18 10.99 4.16
C TYR A 30 4.81 10.56 4.67
N THR A 31 4.60 10.68 5.98
CA THR A 31 3.28 10.60 6.61
C THR A 31 2.94 11.93 7.24
N ILE A 32 1.68 12.32 7.11
CA ILE A 32 1.13 13.50 7.77
C ILE A 32 -0.07 13.05 8.58
N ILE A 33 0.06 13.13 9.91
CA ILE A 33 -0.97 12.68 10.85
C ILE A 33 -1.26 13.80 11.82
N PRO A 34 -2.50 14.39 11.83
CA PRO A 34 -2.89 15.37 12.83
C PRO A 34 -2.78 14.79 14.25
N GLU A 35 -2.38 15.62 15.21
CA GLU A 35 -2.23 15.18 16.61
C GLU A 35 -3.57 15.09 17.36
N LYS A 36 -4.60 15.79 16.90
CA LYS A 36 -5.88 15.89 17.60
C LYS A 36 -7.07 15.58 16.70
N PRO A 37 -8.10 14.95 17.24
CA PRO A 37 -9.37 14.80 16.54
C PRO A 37 -10.05 16.16 16.37
N GLU A 38 -10.35 16.54 15.13
CA GLU A 38 -11.05 17.76 14.76
C GLU A 38 -12.09 17.48 13.67
N GLN A 39 -12.82 18.51 13.25
CA GLN A 39 -13.70 18.45 12.08
C GLN A 39 -12.88 18.05 10.83
N ILE A 40 -13.48 17.26 9.94
CA ILE A 40 -12.77 16.74 8.75
C ILE A 40 -12.16 17.86 7.89
N MET A 41 -12.87 18.98 7.69
CA MET A 41 -12.36 20.11 6.92
C MET A 41 -11.16 20.79 7.58
N SER A 42 -11.12 20.83 8.91
CA SER A 42 -9.96 21.34 9.66
C SER A 42 -8.76 20.44 9.43
N GLN A 43 -8.93 19.11 9.51
CA GLN A 43 -7.85 18.16 9.29
C GLN A 43 -7.34 18.16 7.84
N ILE A 44 -8.22 18.25 6.84
CA ILE A 44 -7.83 18.40 5.44
C ILE A 44 -6.93 19.65 5.29
N LYS A 45 -7.36 20.79 5.84
CA LYS A 45 -6.60 22.04 5.76
C LYS A 45 -5.25 21.96 6.48
N THR A 46 -5.22 21.30 7.63
CA THR A 46 -3.99 21.06 8.40
C THR A 46 -3.01 20.18 7.60
N ILE A 47 -3.49 19.12 6.94
CA ILE A 47 -2.68 18.26 6.08
C ILE A 47 -2.15 19.06 4.88
N GLU A 48 -2.98 19.86 4.20
CA GLU A 48 -2.55 20.70 3.07
C GLU A 48 -1.44 21.68 3.47
N GLN A 49 -1.58 22.33 4.61
CA GLN A 49 -0.59 23.27 5.13
C GLN A 49 0.72 22.56 5.50
N ALA A 50 0.64 21.41 6.16
CA ALA A 50 1.79 20.63 6.57
C ALA A 50 2.56 20.09 5.35
N GLU A 51 1.85 19.62 4.33
CA GLU A 51 2.46 19.17 3.07
C GLU A 51 3.17 20.33 2.35
N SER A 52 2.55 21.50 2.31
CA SER A 52 3.16 22.70 1.73
C SER A 52 4.47 23.09 2.44
N GLU A 53 4.50 23.06 3.77
CA GLU A 53 5.72 23.34 4.54
C GLU A 53 6.79 22.24 4.37
N LEU A 54 6.39 20.97 4.27
CA LEU A 54 7.30 19.88 3.95
C LEU A 54 7.96 20.10 2.58
N TYR A 55 7.16 20.39 1.56
CA TYR A 55 7.65 20.62 0.20
C TYR A 55 8.59 21.81 0.12
N LYS A 56 8.28 22.89 0.82
CA LYS A 56 9.14 24.07 0.94
C LYS A 56 10.46 23.73 1.64
N THR A 57 10.41 23.01 2.77
CA THR A 57 11.58 22.65 3.57
C THR A 57 12.58 21.82 2.76
N PHE A 58 12.09 20.85 1.99
CA PHE A 58 12.93 19.92 1.20
C PHE A 58 13.02 20.29 -0.27
N GLN A 59 12.52 21.47 -0.68
CA GLN A 59 12.52 21.95 -2.07
C GLN A 59 11.87 20.93 -3.03
N ILE A 60 10.82 20.25 -2.56
CA ILE A 60 10.04 19.30 -3.35
C ILE A 60 9.10 20.10 -4.25
N LYS A 61 9.10 19.80 -5.53
CA LYS A 61 8.20 20.42 -6.50
C LYS A 61 6.88 19.63 -6.59
N ASN A 62 5.76 20.31 -6.78
CA ASN A 62 4.44 19.68 -6.87
C ASN A 62 4.35 18.63 -7.98
N GLU A 63 5.01 18.86 -9.11
CA GLU A 63 5.05 17.91 -10.23
C GLU A 63 5.73 16.59 -9.89
N THR A 64 6.50 16.51 -8.81
CA THR A 64 7.15 15.27 -8.36
C THR A 64 6.26 14.37 -7.50
N ALA A 65 5.08 14.84 -7.06
CA ALA A 65 4.13 14.01 -6.32
C ALA A 65 3.68 12.82 -7.18
N ALA A 66 3.93 11.61 -6.71
CA ALA A 66 3.59 10.37 -7.41
C ALA A 66 2.32 9.74 -6.83
N THR A 67 2.27 9.57 -5.51
CA THR A 67 1.11 8.95 -4.84
C THR A 67 0.74 9.67 -3.55
N LYS A 68 -0.57 9.71 -3.25
CA LYS A 68 -1.15 10.13 -1.96
C LYS A 68 -2.21 9.12 -1.55
N ARG A 69 -1.99 8.44 -0.44
CA ARG A 69 -2.94 7.49 0.14
C ARG A 69 -3.52 8.07 1.41
N PHE A 70 -4.83 8.31 1.39
CA PHE A 70 -5.58 8.82 2.52
C PHE A 70 -6.33 7.69 3.23
N PHE A 71 -6.24 7.70 4.55
CA PHE A 71 -6.94 6.80 5.44
C PHE A 71 -7.97 7.59 6.20
N SER A 72 -9.25 7.32 5.95
CA SER A 72 -10.38 8.06 6.53
C SER A 72 -11.09 7.25 7.61
N SER A 73 -11.56 7.94 8.64
CA SER A 73 -12.36 7.29 9.69
C SER A 73 -13.75 6.89 9.24
N ASP A 74 -14.33 7.59 8.26
CA ASP A 74 -15.67 7.33 7.72
C ASP A 74 -15.79 8.01 6.35
N LEU A 75 -15.80 7.23 5.28
CA LEU A 75 -15.90 7.76 3.92
C LEU A 75 -17.33 8.16 3.54
N ILE A 76 -18.33 7.53 4.13
CA ILE A 76 -19.72 7.86 3.84
C ILE A 76 -20.05 9.21 4.42
N ALA A 77 -19.73 9.44 5.71
CA ALA A 77 -19.98 10.72 6.38
C ALA A 77 -19.13 11.87 5.81
N HIS A 78 -17.93 11.59 5.30
CA HIS A 78 -16.98 12.60 4.82
C HIS A 78 -16.83 12.65 3.29
N TYR A 79 -17.74 12.00 2.58
CA TYR A 79 -17.67 11.85 1.12
C TYR A 79 -17.57 13.20 0.39
N ASN A 80 -18.43 14.16 0.76
CA ASN A 80 -18.48 15.45 0.07
C ASN A 80 -17.20 16.26 0.26
N GLU A 81 -16.69 16.30 1.50
CA GLU A 81 -15.47 17.05 1.85
C GLU A 81 -14.24 16.49 1.17
N ILE A 82 -14.08 15.15 1.19
CA ILE A 82 -12.96 14.45 0.56
C ILE A 82 -13.05 14.55 -0.97
N ASN A 83 -14.24 14.42 -1.54
CA ASN A 83 -14.43 14.55 -2.98
C ASN A 83 -14.18 16.00 -3.46
N ASN A 84 -14.60 17.00 -2.70
CA ASN A 84 -14.30 18.41 -2.99
C ASN A 84 -12.78 18.69 -2.87
N TYR A 85 -12.12 18.09 -1.87
CA TYR A 85 -10.65 18.13 -1.79
C TYR A 85 -10.01 17.52 -3.04
N LYS A 86 -10.41 16.29 -3.42
CA LYS A 86 -9.93 15.60 -4.61
C LYS A 86 -10.06 16.45 -5.87
N LYS A 87 -11.22 17.08 -6.08
CA LYS A 87 -11.47 17.96 -7.23
C LYS A 87 -10.56 19.21 -7.25
N ARG A 88 -10.28 19.82 -6.08
CA ARG A 88 -9.40 21.00 -6.00
C ARG A 88 -7.94 20.69 -6.28
N GLN A 89 -7.48 19.48 -5.97
CA GLN A 89 -6.07 19.09 -6.12
C GLN A 89 -5.64 18.92 -7.57
N ASN A 90 -6.55 19.01 -8.55
CA ASN A 90 -6.30 18.80 -9.98
C ASN A 90 -5.50 17.51 -10.26
N THR A 91 -5.67 16.54 -9.45
CA THR A 91 -5.07 15.20 -9.21
C THR A 91 -3.99 14.72 -10.19
N ASP A 92 -2.88 15.43 -10.25
CA ASP A 92 -1.70 15.02 -11.01
C ASP A 92 -0.83 14.01 -10.22
N PHE A 93 -1.49 13.13 -9.46
CA PHE A 93 -0.88 12.04 -8.70
C PHE A 93 -1.92 10.93 -8.45
N PHE A 94 -1.46 9.70 -8.25
CA PHE A 94 -2.35 8.64 -7.78
C PHE A 94 -2.94 9.01 -6.42
N MET A 95 -4.27 9.00 -6.28
CA MET A 95 -4.95 9.33 -5.06
C MET A 95 -5.89 8.20 -4.61
N SER A 96 -5.44 7.39 -3.68
CA SER A 96 -6.28 6.39 -3.00
C SER A 96 -6.89 6.99 -1.74
N VAL A 97 -8.18 6.74 -1.51
CA VAL A 97 -8.88 7.07 -0.26
C VAL A 97 -9.60 5.83 0.22
N THR A 98 -9.22 5.35 1.40
CA THR A 98 -9.76 4.12 1.99
C THR A 98 -10.39 4.43 3.34
N GLU A 99 -11.59 3.89 3.61
CA GLU A 99 -12.14 3.90 4.96
C GLU A 99 -11.41 2.87 5.80
N GLN A 100 -10.39 3.34 6.45
CA GLN A 100 -9.57 2.65 7.45
C GLN A 100 -9.25 3.67 8.54
N PRO A 101 -10.04 3.70 9.62
CA PRO A 101 -9.89 4.70 10.68
C PRO A 101 -8.47 4.74 11.24
N PRO A 102 -7.80 5.93 11.23
CA PRO A 102 -6.49 6.05 11.89
C PRO A 102 -6.58 5.67 13.37
N ALA A 103 -5.70 4.77 13.81
CA ALA A 103 -5.73 4.24 15.17
C ALA A 103 -5.40 5.28 16.26
N SER A 104 -4.83 6.42 15.87
CA SER A 104 -4.61 7.58 16.74
C SER A 104 -5.90 8.35 17.09
N GLY A 105 -7.05 8.00 16.50
CA GLY A 105 -8.33 8.63 16.75
C GLY A 105 -8.60 9.89 15.93
N VAL A 106 -7.74 10.25 14.98
CA VAL A 106 -7.99 11.35 14.03
C VAL A 106 -8.87 10.87 12.86
N LYS A 107 -9.46 11.80 12.12
CA LYS A 107 -10.37 11.47 11.01
C LYS A 107 -9.65 11.16 9.69
N LEU A 108 -8.44 11.68 9.53
CA LEU A 108 -7.70 11.55 8.28
C LEU A 108 -6.19 11.44 8.57
N ALA A 109 -5.53 10.53 7.86
CA ALA A 109 -4.07 10.41 7.80
C ALA A 109 -3.64 10.29 6.34
N LEU A 110 -2.43 10.77 6.03
CA LEU A 110 -1.84 10.75 4.69
C LEU A 110 -0.51 9.99 4.71
N LEU A 111 -0.34 9.10 3.74
CA LEU A 111 0.95 8.56 3.31
C LEU A 111 1.20 9.03 1.86
N GLY A 112 2.27 9.80 1.64
CA GLY A 112 2.63 10.34 0.35
C GLY A 112 3.98 9.83 -0.15
N MET A 113 4.15 9.84 -1.49
CA MET A 113 5.41 9.54 -2.16
C MET A 113 5.65 10.53 -3.30
N CYS A 114 6.89 11.04 -3.38
CA CYS A 114 7.37 11.85 -4.50
C CYS A 114 8.54 11.15 -5.19
N LEU A 115 8.64 11.35 -6.51
CA LEU A 115 9.76 10.88 -7.35
C LEU A 115 10.33 12.05 -8.13
N SER A 116 11.66 12.24 -8.09
CA SER A 116 12.32 13.40 -8.74
C SER A 116 12.43 13.28 -10.26
N ASN A 117 12.28 12.09 -10.81
CA ASN A 117 12.53 11.76 -12.21
C ASN A 117 11.27 11.64 -13.08
N ILE A 118 10.12 12.15 -12.62
CA ILE A 118 8.87 12.17 -13.40
C ILE A 118 9.02 13.16 -14.57
N THR A 119 8.62 12.72 -15.77
CA THR A 119 8.69 13.53 -17.00
C THR A 119 7.33 13.96 -17.53
N ALA A 120 6.32 13.09 -17.43
CA ALA A 120 4.97 13.35 -17.89
C ALA A 120 3.97 12.61 -17.01
N LYS A 121 2.78 13.18 -16.83
CA LYS A 121 1.69 12.61 -16.05
C LYS A 121 0.39 12.62 -16.84
N HIS A 122 -0.40 11.57 -16.68
CA HIS A 122 -1.66 11.41 -17.39
C HIS A 122 -2.71 10.79 -16.47
N ARG A 123 -3.94 11.24 -16.60
CA ARG A 123 -5.10 10.67 -15.90
C ARG A 123 -6.26 10.47 -16.84
N GLU A 124 -6.83 9.29 -16.80
CA GLU A 124 -8.06 8.92 -17.50
C GLU A 124 -8.96 8.14 -16.53
N ASP A 125 -10.01 8.77 -16.04
CA ASP A 125 -10.94 8.20 -15.05
C ASP A 125 -10.20 7.62 -13.84
N LYS A 126 -10.27 6.31 -13.66
CA LYS A 126 -9.62 5.57 -12.55
C LYS A 126 -8.17 5.18 -12.84
N ILE A 127 -7.66 5.51 -14.00
CA ILE A 127 -6.29 5.21 -14.39
C ILE A 127 -5.45 6.46 -14.28
N PHE A 128 -4.34 6.34 -13.56
CA PHE A 128 -3.32 7.36 -13.49
C PHE A 128 -1.97 6.73 -13.85
N TYR A 129 -1.21 7.38 -14.71
CA TYR A 129 0.14 6.94 -15.02
C TYR A 129 1.08 8.12 -15.23
N PHE A 130 2.37 7.84 -15.02
CA PHE A 130 3.41 8.80 -15.32
C PHE A 130 4.65 8.09 -15.90
N ASP A 131 5.37 8.82 -16.71
CA ASP A 131 6.63 8.38 -17.30
C ASP A 131 7.80 8.92 -16.50
N THR A 132 8.92 8.20 -16.51
CA THR A 132 10.16 8.59 -15.86
C THR A 132 11.29 8.75 -16.87
N THR A 133 12.36 9.43 -16.47
CA THR A 133 13.57 9.62 -17.31
C THR A 133 14.22 8.29 -17.70
N SER A 134 13.95 7.19 -17.01
CA SER A 134 14.42 5.85 -17.37
C SER A 134 13.58 5.17 -18.47
N GLY A 135 12.54 5.82 -18.98
CA GLY A 135 11.63 5.26 -19.98
C GLY A 135 10.61 4.26 -19.43
N ILE A 136 10.55 4.11 -18.10
CA ILE A 136 9.57 3.24 -17.43
C ILE A 136 8.33 4.05 -17.12
N ARG A 137 7.15 3.48 -17.44
CA ARG A 137 5.84 4.02 -17.08
C ARG A 137 5.35 3.38 -15.79
N HIS A 138 5.04 4.21 -14.80
CA HIS A 138 4.35 3.83 -13.59
C HIS A 138 2.85 3.97 -13.82
N PHE A 139 2.13 2.85 -13.77
CA PHE A 139 0.69 2.76 -13.98
C PHE A 139 -0.01 2.45 -12.66
N PHE A 140 -1.07 3.18 -12.38
CA PHE A 140 -1.93 2.96 -11.22
C PHE A 140 -3.39 2.87 -11.67
N ALA A 141 -4.11 1.90 -11.14
CA ALA A 141 -5.57 1.88 -11.19
C ALA A 141 -6.09 2.13 -9.77
N GLU A 142 -6.93 3.16 -9.62
CA GLU A 142 -7.41 3.59 -8.32
C GLU A 142 -8.87 3.22 -8.09
N HIS A 143 -9.16 2.72 -6.89
CA HIS A 143 -10.53 2.54 -6.42
C HIS A 143 -11.42 1.76 -7.40
N LEU A 144 -10.86 0.65 -7.95
CA LEU A 144 -11.61 -0.23 -8.84
C LEU A 144 -12.74 -0.91 -8.06
N ILE A 145 -13.97 -0.68 -8.47
CA ILE A 145 -15.18 -1.30 -7.93
C ILE A 145 -16.03 -1.86 -9.07
N ASP A 146 -16.88 -2.82 -8.80
CA ASP A 146 -17.99 -3.17 -9.67
C ASP A 146 -19.03 -2.04 -9.62
N SER A 147 -19.15 -1.24 -10.69
CA SER A 147 -20.09 -0.13 -10.76
C SER A 147 -21.57 -0.58 -10.79
N ASP A 148 -21.81 -1.82 -11.19
CA ASP A 148 -23.14 -2.40 -11.30
C ASP A 148 -23.54 -3.21 -10.06
N ALA A 149 -22.72 -3.15 -9.01
CA ALA A 149 -22.98 -3.85 -7.76
C ALA A 149 -24.27 -3.36 -7.09
N ASP A 150 -25.07 -4.29 -6.64
CA ASP A 150 -26.31 -4.10 -5.89
C ASP A 150 -26.31 -4.91 -4.58
N GLU A 151 -27.43 -4.94 -3.88
CA GLU A 151 -27.59 -5.66 -2.62
C GLU A 151 -27.46 -7.18 -2.75
N HIS A 152 -27.60 -7.75 -3.95
CA HIS A 152 -27.49 -9.18 -4.24
C HIS A 152 -26.11 -9.59 -4.77
N SER A 153 -25.23 -8.63 -5.02
CA SER A 153 -23.90 -8.87 -5.56
C SER A 153 -22.97 -9.41 -4.46
N ASP A 154 -22.27 -10.51 -4.75
CA ASP A 154 -21.31 -11.13 -3.84
C ASP A 154 -19.86 -10.69 -4.15
N SER A 155 -18.96 -10.93 -3.21
CA SER A 155 -17.55 -10.56 -3.33
C SER A 155 -16.82 -11.33 -4.44
N GLU A 156 -17.22 -12.57 -4.74
CA GLU A 156 -16.63 -13.40 -5.80
C GLU A 156 -16.88 -12.78 -7.17
N LYS A 157 -18.14 -12.46 -7.50
CA LYS A 157 -18.52 -11.86 -8.78
C LYS A 157 -17.89 -10.47 -8.94
N GLN A 158 -17.96 -9.62 -7.91
CA GLN A 158 -17.33 -8.30 -7.94
C GLN A 158 -15.84 -8.38 -8.19
N THR A 159 -15.13 -9.30 -7.51
CA THR A 159 -13.69 -9.52 -7.71
C THR A 159 -13.38 -9.94 -9.15
N GLY A 160 -14.15 -10.85 -9.73
CA GLY A 160 -14.01 -11.27 -11.13
C GLY A 160 -14.18 -10.12 -12.11
N LYS A 161 -15.18 -9.26 -11.91
CA LYS A 161 -15.40 -8.06 -12.76
C LYS A 161 -14.27 -7.05 -12.64
N ILE A 162 -13.74 -6.81 -11.43
CA ILE A 162 -12.62 -5.89 -11.19
C ILE A 162 -11.36 -6.37 -11.91
N PHE A 163 -11.01 -7.65 -11.82
CA PHE A 163 -9.88 -8.21 -12.58
C PHE A 163 -10.12 -8.20 -14.09
N GLY A 164 -11.36 -8.45 -14.54
CA GLY A 164 -11.75 -8.32 -15.95
C GLY A 164 -11.54 -6.91 -16.48
N PHE A 165 -11.96 -5.89 -15.74
CA PHE A 165 -11.74 -4.48 -16.06
C PHE A 165 -10.24 -4.13 -16.11
N LEU A 166 -9.48 -4.57 -15.11
CA LEU A 166 -8.03 -4.33 -15.07
C LEU A 166 -7.33 -4.96 -16.28
N ARG A 167 -7.68 -6.21 -16.64
CA ARG A 167 -7.13 -6.88 -17.83
C ARG A 167 -7.41 -6.09 -19.11
N GLN A 168 -8.64 -5.59 -19.28
CA GLN A 168 -9.01 -4.76 -20.43
C GLN A 168 -8.16 -3.48 -20.45
N LYS A 169 -8.05 -2.78 -19.32
CA LYS A 169 -7.28 -1.53 -19.24
C LYS A 169 -5.80 -1.70 -19.52
N LEU A 170 -5.19 -2.77 -19.06
CA LEU A 170 -3.78 -3.04 -19.37
C LEU A 170 -3.56 -3.41 -20.83
N SER A 171 -4.53 -4.08 -21.47
CA SER A 171 -4.44 -4.36 -22.92
C SER A 171 -4.45 -3.08 -23.77
N ASP A 172 -5.10 -2.01 -23.30
CA ASP A 172 -5.08 -0.69 -23.98
C ASP A 172 -3.65 -0.09 -24.00
N PHE A 173 -2.76 -0.55 -23.10
CA PHE A 173 -1.36 -0.19 -23.01
C PHE A 173 -0.41 -1.25 -23.61
N ASN A 174 -0.94 -2.22 -24.38
CA ASN A 174 -0.19 -3.34 -24.98
C ASN A 174 0.60 -4.16 -23.94
N THR A 175 0.04 -4.39 -22.75
CA THR A 175 0.61 -5.22 -21.70
C THR A 175 -0.47 -6.05 -21.01
N SER A 176 -0.07 -6.88 -20.06
CA SER A 176 -0.99 -7.76 -19.34
C SER A 176 -0.75 -7.71 -17.82
N ILE A 177 -1.65 -8.34 -17.06
CA ILE A 177 -1.55 -8.42 -15.60
C ILE A 177 -0.27 -9.18 -15.20
N GLU A 178 -0.03 -10.33 -15.84
CA GLU A 178 1.10 -11.21 -15.55
C GLU A 178 2.45 -10.61 -15.97
N GLU A 179 2.47 -9.60 -16.83
CA GLU A 179 3.71 -8.96 -17.27
C GLU A 179 4.07 -7.71 -16.47
N SER A 180 3.07 -6.96 -16.03
CA SER A 180 3.30 -5.60 -15.55
C SER A 180 2.84 -5.32 -14.13
N VAL A 181 1.84 -6.06 -13.60
CA VAL A 181 1.30 -5.77 -12.27
C VAL A 181 2.26 -6.27 -11.18
N LEU A 182 2.71 -5.36 -10.35
CA LEU A 182 3.64 -5.65 -9.25
C LEU A 182 2.94 -5.72 -7.89
N ARG A 183 1.85 -4.95 -7.73
CA ARG A 183 1.19 -4.80 -6.44
C ARG A 183 -0.31 -4.62 -6.59
N THR A 184 -1.08 -5.32 -5.74
CA THR A 184 -2.51 -5.09 -5.55
C THR A 184 -2.80 -4.83 -4.07
N TRP A 185 -3.73 -3.92 -3.79
CA TRP A 185 -4.37 -3.73 -2.50
C TRP A 185 -5.85 -4.07 -2.66
N ILE A 186 -6.28 -5.16 -2.04
CA ILE A 186 -7.64 -5.67 -2.14
C ILE A 186 -8.32 -5.41 -0.81
N TYR A 187 -9.35 -4.59 -0.85
CA TYR A 187 -10.07 -4.16 0.34
C TYR A 187 -11.47 -4.76 0.36
N ALA A 188 -11.89 -5.22 1.52
CA ALA A 188 -13.25 -5.69 1.76
C ALA A 188 -13.84 -4.95 2.97
N PRO A 189 -15.02 -4.33 2.87
CA PRO A 189 -15.69 -3.69 4.02
C PRO A 189 -15.95 -4.66 5.18
N ASN A 190 -16.17 -5.91 4.88
CA ASN A 190 -16.30 -7.00 5.85
C ASN A 190 -15.38 -8.16 5.47
N ILE A 191 -14.10 -8.06 5.85
CA ILE A 191 -13.10 -9.06 5.46
C ILE A 191 -13.43 -10.47 5.95
N ASP A 192 -14.00 -10.60 7.14
CA ASP A 192 -14.31 -11.90 7.73
C ASP A 192 -15.40 -12.65 6.93
N ALA A 193 -16.34 -11.93 6.28
CA ALA A 193 -17.39 -12.51 5.44
C ALA A 193 -17.01 -12.63 3.97
N ASP A 194 -16.33 -11.62 3.42
CA ASP A 194 -16.13 -11.47 1.97
C ASP A 194 -14.83 -12.10 1.45
N TYR A 195 -13.84 -12.34 2.33
CA TYR A 195 -12.52 -12.84 1.92
C TYR A 195 -12.54 -14.19 1.18
N PRO A 196 -13.37 -15.19 1.57
CA PRO A 196 -13.42 -16.45 0.84
C PRO A 196 -13.81 -16.30 -0.64
N GLY A 197 -14.78 -15.45 -0.95
CA GLY A 197 -15.19 -15.14 -2.33
C GLY A 197 -14.08 -14.44 -3.13
N ILE A 198 -13.40 -13.48 -2.50
CA ILE A 198 -12.25 -12.78 -3.09
C ILE A 198 -11.12 -13.76 -3.43
N VAL A 199 -10.76 -14.65 -2.51
CA VAL A 199 -9.69 -15.65 -2.71
C VAL A 199 -10.05 -16.61 -3.84
N LYS A 200 -11.30 -17.10 -3.87
CA LYS A 200 -11.78 -18.01 -4.91
C LYS A 200 -11.69 -17.35 -6.29
N ALA A 201 -12.30 -16.19 -6.46
CA ALA A 201 -12.30 -15.47 -7.74
C ALA A 201 -10.88 -15.12 -8.22
N ARG A 202 -10.01 -14.65 -7.31
CA ARG A 202 -8.61 -14.37 -7.64
C ARG A 202 -7.86 -15.62 -8.08
N LYS A 203 -8.02 -16.73 -7.39
CA LYS A 203 -7.38 -18.01 -7.74
C LYS A 203 -7.79 -18.49 -9.13
N GLU A 204 -9.09 -18.48 -9.43
CA GLU A 204 -9.63 -18.86 -10.73
C GLU A 204 -9.15 -17.93 -11.84
N PHE A 205 -9.20 -16.62 -11.61
CA PHE A 205 -8.72 -15.64 -12.57
C PHE A 205 -7.23 -15.78 -12.84
N PHE A 206 -6.40 -15.88 -11.80
CA PHE A 206 -4.95 -16.04 -11.93
C PHE A 206 -4.58 -17.33 -12.68
N ALA A 207 -5.25 -18.44 -12.40
CA ALA A 207 -5.06 -19.67 -13.15
C ALA A 207 -5.36 -19.49 -14.65
N SER A 208 -6.38 -18.70 -14.99
CA SER A 208 -6.78 -18.43 -16.39
C SER A 208 -5.75 -17.62 -17.19
N ILE A 209 -4.86 -16.89 -16.52
CA ILE A 209 -3.80 -16.07 -17.11
C ILE A 209 -2.38 -16.58 -16.78
N ASN A 210 -2.26 -17.85 -16.37
CA ASN A 210 -0.99 -18.50 -16.05
C ASN A 210 -0.20 -17.85 -14.89
N LEU A 211 -0.87 -17.17 -13.95
CA LEU A 211 -0.31 -16.78 -12.65
C LEU A 211 -0.52 -17.92 -11.66
N THR A 212 0.50 -18.74 -11.48
CA THR A 212 0.45 -19.99 -10.69
C THR A 212 1.70 -20.11 -9.80
N LYS A 213 1.73 -21.11 -8.93
CA LYS A 213 2.92 -21.41 -8.11
C LYS A 213 4.16 -21.76 -8.95
N ASP A 214 3.98 -22.23 -10.19
CA ASP A 214 5.05 -22.65 -11.08
C ASP A 214 5.58 -21.49 -11.96
N THR A 215 4.88 -20.35 -11.93
CA THR A 215 5.28 -19.10 -12.59
C THR A 215 5.61 -18.04 -11.55
N HIS A 216 4.65 -17.24 -11.17
CA HIS A 216 4.69 -16.28 -10.06
C HIS A 216 3.28 -15.82 -9.72
N TYR A 217 3.14 -15.17 -8.57
CA TYR A 217 1.97 -14.38 -8.22
C TYR A 217 2.32 -12.88 -8.21
N ILE A 218 1.47 -12.07 -7.62
CA ILE A 218 1.60 -10.63 -7.48
C ILE A 218 1.70 -10.30 -5.99
N ALA A 219 2.58 -9.38 -5.58
CA ALA A 219 2.59 -8.89 -4.21
C ALA A 219 1.23 -8.26 -3.87
N SER A 220 0.64 -8.62 -2.74
CA SER A 220 -0.75 -8.24 -2.42
C SER A 220 -0.98 -8.07 -0.93
N THR A 221 -1.86 -7.14 -0.57
CA THR A 221 -2.49 -7.04 0.75
C THR A 221 -3.99 -7.21 0.60
N GLY A 222 -4.58 -8.19 1.30
CA GLY A 222 -6.02 -8.39 1.39
C GLY A 222 -6.48 -8.04 2.80
N ILE A 223 -7.18 -6.90 2.96
CA ILE A 223 -7.39 -6.29 4.28
C ILE A 223 -8.77 -5.62 4.35
N GLN A 224 -9.29 -5.41 5.56
CA GLN A 224 -10.52 -4.65 5.71
C GLN A 224 -10.34 -3.19 5.31
N GLY A 225 -11.31 -2.66 4.57
CA GLY A 225 -11.40 -1.25 4.19
C GLY A 225 -12.67 -0.96 3.41
N GLY A 226 -13.26 0.22 3.62
CA GLY A 226 -14.46 0.65 2.92
C GLY A 226 -14.15 1.56 1.73
N SER A 227 -14.98 1.47 0.71
CA SER A 227 -14.89 2.29 -0.52
C SER A 227 -15.77 3.55 -0.48
N GLY A 228 -16.61 3.72 0.54
CA GLY A 228 -17.68 4.72 0.54
C GLY A 228 -18.90 4.32 -0.30
N ASN A 229 -18.87 3.20 -1.02
CA ASN A 229 -20.01 2.62 -1.71
C ASN A 229 -20.57 1.42 -0.91
N ARG A 230 -21.81 1.52 -0.44
CA ARG A 230 -22.44 0.51 0.42
C ARG A 230 -22.65 -0.86 -0.23
N PHE A 231 -22.63 -0.94 -1.57
CA PHE A 231 -22.80 -2.19 -2.29
C PHE A 231 -21.46 -2.81 -2.73
N ALA A 232 -20.35 -2.10 -2.60
CA ALA A 232 -19.03 -2.63 -2.89
C ALA A 232 -18.58 -3.57 -1.76
N ARG A 233 -18.58 -4.87 -2.02
CA ARG A 233 -18.03 -5.89 -1.12
C ARG A 233 -16.53 -6.08 -1.30
N VAL A 234 -15.99 -5.55 -2.37
CA VAL A 234 -14.58 -5.50 -2.66
C VAL A 234 -14.27 -4.28 -3.51
N PHE A 235 -13.12 -3.67 -3.26
CA PHE A 235 -12.50 -2.71 -4.17
C PHE A 235 -10.99 -2.91 -4.18
N MET A 236 -10.33 -2.38 -5.21
CA MET A 236 -8.92 -2.67 -5.42
C MET A 236 -8.17 -1.44 -5.94
N ASP A 237 -6.97 -1.23 -5.39
CA ASP A 237 -5.93 -0.38 -5.97
C ASP A 237 -4.85 -1.27 -6.60
N VAL A 238 -4.25 -0.79 -7.68
CA VAL A 238 -3.24 -1.55 -8.44
C VAL A 238 -2.06 -0.66 -8.77
N TYR A 239 -0.86 -1.24 -8.69
CA TYR A 239 0.36 -0.66 -9.21
C TYR A 239 1.03 -1.60 -10.21
N ALA A 240 1.35 -1.07 -11.38
CA ALA A 240 2.04 -1.78 -12.44
C ALA A 240 3.19 -0.95 -13.03
N LEU A 241 4.16 -1.61 -13.64
CA LEU A 241 5.22 -0.98 -14.42
C LEU A 241 5.17 -1.45 -15.87
N ILE A 242 5.11 -0.51 -16.79
CA ILE A 242 5.11 -0.78 -18.24
C ILE A 242 6.46 -0.36 -18.81
N GLY A 243 7.01 -1.21 -19.69
CA GLY A 243 8.35 -1.00 -20.24
C GLY A 243 9.47 -1.61 -19.42
N ILE A 244 9.14 -2.36 -18.35
CA ILE A 244 10.11 -3.12 -17.59
C ILE A 244 10.26 -4.54 -18.14
N THR A 245 11.44 -5.13 -18.05
CA THR A 245 11.69 -6.50 -18.47
C THR A 245 11.59 -7.48 -17.30
N LYS A 246 11.12 -8.70 -17.54
CA LYS A 246 10.97 -9.73 -16.48
C LYS A 246 12.26 -9.97 -15.70
N LYS A 247 13.44 -9.85 -16.31
CA LYS A 247 14.74 -10.01 -15.63
C LYS A 247 15.00 -8.97 -14.52
N ASN A 248 14.31 -7.84 -14.57
CA ASN A 248 14.41 -6.78 -13.56
C ASN A 248 13.43 -6.97 -12.40
N ILE A 249 12.57 -7.99 -12.48
CA ILE A 249 11.58 -8.30 -11.44
C ILE A 249 12.00 -9.59 -10.74
N ARG A 250 12.05 -9.57 -9.41
CA ARG A 250 12.31 -10.75 -8.58
C ARG A 250 11.17 -10.96 -7.61
N TYR A 251 10.63 -12.16 -7.59
CA TYR A 251 9.59 -12.59 -6.66
C TYR A 251 10.25 -13.20 -5.43
N ILE A 252 10.03 -12.60 -4.27
CA ILE A 252 10.77 -12.89 -3.05
C ILE A 252 9.98 -13.83 -2.17
N GLN A 253 10.62 -14.92 -1.78
CA GLN A 253 10.10 -15.88 -0.82
C GLN A 253 11.16 -16.15 0.26
N ALA A 254 10.72 -16.64 1.42
CA ALA A 254 11.59 -16.99 2.53
C ALA A 254 11.08 -18.27 3.22
N PRO A 255 11.10 -19.43 2.53
CA PRO A 255 10.40 -20.66 2.95
C PRO A 255 10.93 -21.25 4.26
N GLU A 256 12.14 -20.91 4.68
CA GLU A 256 12.68 -21.33 5.98
C GLU A 256 12.04 -20.60 7.18
N TYR A 257 11.34 -19.49 6.93
CA TYR A 257 10.69 -18.66 7.96
C TYR A 257 9.19 -18.47 7.75
N LEU A 258 8.77 -18.25 6.49
CA LEU A 258 7.40 -18.01 6.11
C LEU A 258 6.94 -19.10 5.14
N SER A 259 5.77 -19.67 5.40
CA SER A 259 5.14 -20.62 4.50
C SER A 259 5.00 -20.03 3.08
N PRO A 260 5.31 -20.78 2.03
CA PRO A 260 4.81 -20.50 0.69
C PRO A 260 3.29 -20.30 0.72
N THR A 261 2.78 -19.34 -0.05
CA THR A 261 1.37 -18.89 0.07
C THR A 261 0.37 -19.93 -0.46
N ASP A 262 0.77 -20.76 -1.41
CA ASP A 262 -0.01 -21.86 -1.97
C ASP A 262 -0.32 -22.96 -0.96
N ILE A 263 0.56 -23.18 0.05
CA ILE A 263 0.38 -24.22 1.08
C ILE A 263 -0.91 -23.98 1.89
N TYR A 264 -1.25 -22.71 2.17
CA TYR A 264 -2.48 -22.36 2.88
C TYR A 264 -3.56 -21.72 1.99
N GLY A 265 -3.43 -21.93 0.67
CA GLY A 265 -4.53 -21.74 -0.28
C GLY A 265 -4.73 -20.32 -0.80
N VAL A 266 -3.76 -19.43 -0.64
CA VAL A 266 -3.80 -18.06 -1.19
C VAL A 266 -2.80 -17.85 -2.33
N THR A 267 -3.05 -16.86 -3.18
CA THR A 267 -2.34 -16.62 -4.42
C THR A 267 -1.73 -15.21 -4.44
N PHE A 268 -0.62 -15.03 -3.72
CA PHE A 268 0.14 -13.77 -3.74
C PHE A 268 1.64 -14.05 -3.48
N GLU A 269 2.51 -13.12 -3.89
CA GLU A 269 3.93 -13.14 -3.52
C GLU A 269 4.15 -12.48 -2.15
N ARG A 270 5.11 -12.98 -1.38
CA ARG A 270 5.52 -12.37 -0.10
C ARG A 270 6.10 -10.97 -0.31
N ALA A 271 6.89 -10.80 -1.35
CA ALA A 271 7.35 -9.51 -1.79
C ALA A 271 7.77 -9.56 -3.27
N THR A 272 7.81 -8.39 -3.90
CA THR A 272 8.34 -8.20 -5.25
C THR A 272 9.41 -7.13 -5.22
N ALA A 273 10.63 -7.48 -5.66
CA ALA A 273 11.71 -6.52 -5.86
C ALA A 273 11.81 -6.17 -7.35
N VAL A 274 12.06 -4.90 -7.65
CA VAL A 274 12.14 -4.41 -9.03
C VAL A 274 13.31 -3.43 -9.19
N GLU A 275 14.12 -3.66 -10.23
CA GLU A 275 15.23 -2.79 -10.60
C GLU A 275 14.76 -1.76 -11.64
N MET A 276 14.81 -0.48 -11.29
CA MET A 276 14.37 0.65 -12.12
C MET A 276 15.50 1.65 -12.28
N GLY A 277 16.16 1.64 -13.44
CA GLY A 277 17.33 2.50 -13.66
C GLY A 277 18.45 2.17 -12.67
N ASN A 278 18.78 3.10 -11.81
CA ASN A 278 19.83 2.96 -10.77
C ASN A 278 19.24 2.65 -9.37
N THR A 279 17.95 2.36 -9.27
CA THR A 279 17.27 2.04 -8.00
C THR A 279 16.72 0.63 -7.99
N ASN A 280 16.85 -0.03 -6.85
CA ASN A 280 16.14 -1.25 -6.53
C ASN A 280 15.03 -0.92 -5.53
N PHE A 281 13.80 -1.31 -5.84
CA PHE A 281 12.60 -1.05 -5.06
C PHE A 281 11.96 -2.35 -4.62
N LEU A 282 11.55 -2.45 -3.36
CA LEU A 282 10.94 -3.64 -2.78
C LEU A 282 9.54 -3.33 -2.26
N LEU A 283 8.58 -4.14 -2.67
CA LEU A 283 7.17 -4.11 -2.26
C LEU A 283 6.89 -5.36 -1.43
N ILE A 284 6.84 -5.23 -0.11
CA ILE A 284 6.50 -6.33 0.81
C ILE A 284 4.98 -6.35 1.01
N SER A 285 4.37 -7.50 0.75
CA SER A 285 2.94 -7.76 0.96
C SER A 285 2.55 -7.65 2.43
N GLY A 286 1.25 -7.54 2.69
CA GLY A 286 0.72 -7.69 4.03
C GLY A 286 1.32 -8.92 4.70
N THR A 287 2.05 -8.70 5.78
CA THR A 287 2.79 -9.72 6.52
C THR A 287 2.27 -9.76 7.95
N ALA A 288 1.93 -10.95 8.43
CA ALA A 288 1.40 -11.18 9.77
C ALA A 288 2.31 -12.14 10.56
N SER A 289 1.93 -12.44 11.81
CA SER A 289 2.62 -13.38 12.67
C SER A 289 2.35 -14.83 12.24
N ILE A 290 3.11 -15.30 11.26
CA ILE A 290 3.01 -16.64 10.66
C ILE A 290 4.37 -17.34 10.68
N ASP A 291 4.40 -18.65 10.73
CA ASP A 291 5.58 -19.49 10.63
C ASP A 291 5.73 -20.15 9.25
N LYS A 292 6.77 -20.99 9.10
CA LYS A 292 7.07 -21.73 7.86
C LYS A 292 6.05 -22.84 7.52
N LYS A 293 5.16 -23.20 8.45
CA LYS A 293 4.08 -24.17 8.21
C LYS A 293 2.77 -23.47 7.83
N GLY A 294 2.72 -22.15 7.88
CA GLY A 294 1.48 -21.38 7.68
C GLY A 294 0.62 -21.29 8.95
N GLU A 295 1.17 -21.64 10.10
CA GLU A 295 0.51 -21.58 11.39
C GLU A 295 0.63 -20.18 12.02
N ILE A 296 -0.40 -19.79 12.76
CA ILE A 296 -0.42 -18.50 13.47
C ILE A 296 0.45 -18.60 14.71
N VAL A 297 1.39 -17.67 14.84
CA VAL A 297 2.31 -17.62 15.97
C VAL A 297 1.84 -16.57 16.98
N TYR A 298 1.84 -16.93 18.26
CA TYR A 298 1.43 -16.08 19.39
C TYR A 298 -0.03 -15.60 19.34
N PRO A 299 -1.03 -16.49 19.19
CA PRO A 299 -2.44 -16.07 19.16
C PRO A 299 -2.80 -15.33 20.45
N GLY A 300 -3.62 -14.26 20.32
CA GLY A 300 -4.07 -13.45 21.44
C GLY A 300 -3.04 -12.50 22.06
N ASN A 301 -1.81 -12.41 21.51
CA ASN A 301 -0.76 -11.53 22.05
C ASN A 301 -0.23 -10.59 20.97
N VAL A 302 -0.80 -9.38 20.87
CA VAL A 302 -0.46 -8.40 19.84
C VAL A 302 1.01 -7.96 19.90
N VAL A 303 1.59 -7.82 21.09
CA VAL A 303 3.00 -7.41 21.24
C VAL A 303 3.94 -8.45 20.62
N ARG A 304 3.76 -9.73 20.94
CA ARG A 304 4.55 -10.81 20.36
C ARG A 304 4.27 -11.03 18.89
N GLN A 305 3.02 -10.82 18.44
CA GLN A 305 2.68 -10.84 17.01
C GLN A 305 3.38 -9.70 16.27
N THR A 306 3.46 -8.50 16.84
CA THR A 306 4.21 -7.38 16.26
C THR A 306 5.69 -7.73 16.08
N GLU A 307 6.34 -8.24 17.14
CA GLU A 307 7.73 -8.66 17.10
C GLU A 307 7.99 -9.74 16.04
N ARG A 308 7.10 -10.75 15.95
CA ARG A 308 7.20 -11.80 14.94
C ARG A 308 6.98 -11.27 13.52
N THR A 309 6.04 -10.36 13.34
CA THR A 309 5.76 -9.72 12.04
C THR A 309 6.96 -8.91 11.56
N LEU A 310 7.59 -8.14 12.44
CA LEU A 310 8.82 -7.41 12.13
C LEU A 310 9.98 -8.36 11.77
N GLN A 311 10.15 -9.47 12.49
CA GLN A 311 11.12 -10.51 12.13
C GLN A 311 10.86 -11.09 10.74
N ASN A 312 9.60 -11.35 10.40
CA ASN A 312 9.22 -11.84 9.08
C ASN A 312 9.57 -10.80 7.98
N ILE A 313 9.37 -9.50 8.25
CA ILE A 313 9.76 -8.41 7.34
C ILE A 313 11.28 -8.36 7.17
N SER A 314 12.06 -8.42 8.27
CA SER A 314 13.53 -8.45 8.21
C SER A 314 14.05 -9.62 7.38
N VAL A 315 13.42 -10.78 7.49
CA VAL A 315 13.79 -11.97 6.68
C VAL A 315 13.49 -11.73 5.19
N LEU A 316 12.36 -11.12 4.84
CA LEU A 316 12.02 -10.79 3.46
C LEU A 316 12.95 -9.71 2.88
N LEU A 317 13.32 -8.70 3.66
CA LEU A 317 14.35 -7.72 3.28
C LEU A 317 15.66 -8.42 2.93
N ASN A 318 16.18 -9.26 3.83
CA ASN A 318 17.43 -9.99 3.64
C ASN A 318 17.37 -10.91 2.43
N ALA A 319 16.27 -11.66 2.22
CA ALA A 319 16.08 -12.53 1.05
C ALA A 319 16.06 -11.73 -0.26
N ALA A 320 15.58 -10.49 -0.23
CA ALA A 320 15.62 -9.56 -1.35
C ALA A 320 16.97 -8.85 -1.52
N GLY A 321 17.92 -9.02 -0.59
CA GLY A 321 19.20 -8.34 -0.57
C GLY A 321 19.11 -6.89 -0.06
N PHE A 322 18.09 -6.56 0.72
CA PHE A 322 17.91 -5.28 1.41
C PHE A 322 18.23 -5.42 2.90
N ALA A 323 18.47 -4.29 3.55
CA ALA A 323 18.61 -4.17 5.00
C ALA A 323 17.47 -3.34 5.59
N GLU A 324 17.36 -3.29 6.92
CA GLU A 324 16.32 -2.52 7.62
C GLU A 324 16.47 -1.01 7.37
N GLU A 325 17.69 -0.54 7.16
CA GLU A 325 18.02 0.84 6.81
C GLU A 325 17.53 1.26 5.41
N ASP A 326 17.14 0.30 4.56
CA ASP A 326 16.58 0.56 3.24
C ASP A 326 15.05 0.78 3.27
N LEU A 327 14.40 0.57 4.43
CA LEU A 327 12.96 0.76 4.59
C LEU A 327 12.55 2.21 4.29
N SER A 328 11.46 2.36 3.55
CA SER A 328 10.90 3.65 3.14
C SER A 328 9.62 4.00 3.88
N SER A 329 8.72 3.02 4.09
CA SER A 329 7.45 3.25 4.80
C SER A 329 6.80 1.97 5.29
N PHE A 330 5.92 2.12 6.29
CA PHE A 330 5.00 1.10 6.78
C PHE A 330 3.55 1.53 6.67
N ILE A 331 2.63 0.56 6.45
CA ILE A 331 1.23 0.66 6.82
C ILE A 331 0.95 -0.47 7.81
N ILE A 332 0.47 -0.11 8.99
CA ILE A 332 0.19 -1.02 10.10
C ILE A 332 -1.32 -1.16 10.25
N TYR A 333 -1.81 -2.36 10.02
CA TYR A 333 -3.20 -2.73 10.12
C TYR A 333 -3.46 -3.41 11.45
N LEU A 334 -4.31 -2.81 12.27
CA LEU A 334 -4.71 -3.33 13.58
C LEU A 334 -6.14 -3.85 13.52
N ARG A 335 -6.36 -5.07 13.98
CA ARG A 335 -7.71 -5.62 14.11
C ARG A 335 -8.52 -4.85 15.15
N ASP A 336 -7.87 -4.48 16.26
CA ASP A 336 -8.43 -3.63 17.31
C ASP A 336 -7.58 -2.35 17.48
N PRO A 337 -8.15 -1.15 17.33
CA PRO A 337 -7.43 0.09 17.54
C PRO A 337 -6.95 0.29 18.98
N ALA A 338 -7.53 -0.41 19.98
CA ALA A 338 -7.07 -0.40 21.36
C ALA A 338 -5.62 -0.94 21.50
N ASP A 339 -5.17 -1.76 20.56
CA ASP A 339 -3.80 -2.30 20.54
C ASP A 339 -2.74 -1.26 20.12
N TYR A 340 -3.16 -0.09 19.60
CA TYR A 340 -2.25 0.95 19.12
C TYR A 340 -1.17 1.35 20.13
N SER A 341 -1.57 1.53 21.40
CA SER A 341 -0.66 1.93 22.48
C SER A 341 0.42 0.87 22.82
N PHE A 342 0.18 -0.39 22.49
CA PHE A 342 1.13 -1.49 22.68
C PHE A 342 2.02 -1.70 21.44
N VAL A 343 1.46 -1.48 20.26
CA VAL A 343 2.15 -1.71 18.97
C VAL A 343 3.09 -0.58 18.60
N LYS A 344 2.64 0.68 18.74
CA LYS A 344 3.44 1.84 18.32
C LYS A 344 4.84 1.88 18.94
N PRO A 345 5.04 1.64 20.26
CA PRO A 345 6.39 1.62 20.85
C PRO A 345 7.30 0.54 20.26
N LYS A 346 6.76 -0.61 19.81
CA LYS A 346 7.54 -1.67 19.18
C LYS A 346 7.99 -1.29 17.78
N ILE A 347 7.12 -0.63 17.02
CA ILE A 347 7.47 -0.10 15.70
C ILE A 347 8.50 1.03 15.82
N ASP A 348 8.31 1.96 16.75
CA ASP A 348 9.27 3.06 17.00
C ASP A 348 10.64 2.54 17.45
N GLN A 349 10.68 1.46 18.26
CA GLN A 349 11.93 0.79 18.63
C GLN A 349 12.63 0.16 17.43
N TYR A 350 11.88 -0.39 16.48
CA TYR A 350 12.41 -1.01 15.27
C TYR A 350 12.91 0.05 14.27
N SER A 351 12.16 1.14 14.08
CA SER A 351 12.54 2.26 13.20
C SER A 351 11.81 3.55 13.60
N GLU A 352 12.44 4.39 14.43
CA GLU A 352 11.82 5.54 15.12
C GLU A 352 11.21 6.57 14.16
N ASN A 353 11.93 6.94 13.10
CA ASN A 353 11.54 8.03 12.20
C ASN A 353 10.94 7.54 10.87
N LEU A 354 10.68 6.24 10.74
CA LEU A 354 10.10 5.70 9.52
C LEU A 354 8.66 6.23 9.32
N PRO A 355 8.31 6.72 8.11
CA PRO A 355 6.92 7.02 7.76
C PRO A 355 6.03 5.81 8.01
N ALA A 356 5.11 5.91 8.95
CA ALA A 356 4.24 4.81 9.36
C ALA A 356 2.82 5.30 9.61
N VAL A 357 1.82 4.66 9.00
CA VAL A 357 0.41 4.91 9.27
C VAL A 357 -0.17 3.71 9.99
N TYR A 358 -0.90 3.95 11.08
CA TYR A 358 -1.58 2.94 11.87
C TYR A 358 -3.08 3.09 11.66
N VAL A 359 -3.73 2.03 11.23
CA VAL A 359 -5.17 2.06 10.93
C VAL A 359 -5.91 0.88 11.56
N LYS A 360 -7.17 1.09 11.92
CA LYS A 360 -8.09 0.00 12.20
C LYS A 360 -8.44 -0.69 10.89
N ALA A 361 -7.97 -1.92 10.74
CA ALA A 361 -8.29 -2.74 9.59
C ALA A 361 -8.14 -4.23 9.96
N PRO A 362 -9.22 -4.93 10.30
CA PRO A 362 -9.20 -6.36 10.54
C PRO A 362 -8.47 -7.13 9.42
N VAL A 363 -7.63 -8.03 9.86
CA VAL A 363 -6.84 -8.92 9.00
C VAL A 363 -7.70 -10.12 8.59
N CYS A 364 -7.39 -10.74 7.48
CA CYS A 364 -8.20 -11.80 6.86
C CYS A 364 -8.35 -13.10 7.67
N ARG A 365 -7.60 -13.27 8.76
CA ARG A 365 -7.80 -14.31 9.78
C ARG A 365 -8.04 -13.69 11.15
N PRO A 366 -9.08 -14.10 11.91
CA PRO A 366 -9.43 -13.46 13.18
C PRO A 366 -8.32 -13.48 14.23
N GLU A 367 -7.45 -14.46 14.21
CA GLU A 367 -6.38 -14.63 15.19
C GLU A 367 -5.16 -13.75 14.89
N TRP A 368 -5.05 -13.18 13.69
CA TRP A 368 -4.05 -12.14 13.39
C TRP A 368 -4.54 -10.79 13.88
N LEU A 369 -3.91 -10.29 14.91
CA LEU A 369 -4.24 -9.02 15.55
C LEU A 369 -3.61 -7.83 14.83
N ILE A 370 -2.53 -8.11 14.09
CA ILE A 370 -1.74 -7.12 13.34
C ILE A 370 -1.26 -7.69 12.00
N GLU A 371 -1.23 -6.83 11.00
CA GLU A 371 -0.54 -7.05 9.73
C GLU A 371 0.24 -5.78 9.35
N ILE A 372 1.40 -5.93 8.74
CA ILE A 372 2.25 -4.80 8.31
C ILE A 372 2.61 -5.01 6.84
N GLU A 373 2.40 -3.99 6.02
CA GLU A 373 3.03 -3.90 4.71
C GLU A 373 4.19 -2.91 4.74
N ALA A 374 5.20 -3.17 3.93
CA ALA A 374 6.40 -2.35 3.88
C ALA A 374 6.85 -2.05 2.46
N THR A 375 7.51 -0.91 2.30
CA THR A 375 8.28 -0.60 1.11
C THR A 375 9.73 -0.33 1.50
N ALA A 376 10.66 -0.69 0.62
CA ALA A 376 12.08 -0.36 0.78
C ALA A 376 12.68 0.06 -0.56
N ALA A 377 13.73 0.88 -0.53
CA ALA A 377 14.43 1.33 -1.72
C ALA A 377 15.92 1.53 -1.45
N LYS A 378 16.76 1.19 -2.43
CA LYS A 378 18.21 1.45 -2.38
C LYS A 378 18.78 1.73 -3.76
N LEU A 379 19.96 2.32 -3.81
CA LEU A 379 20.72 2.43 -5.05
C LEU A 379 21.26 1.06 -5.48
N ILE A 380 21.34 0.86 -6.78
CA ILE A 380 22.10 -0.23 -7.38
C ILE A 380 23.55 0.21 -7.46
N ASN A 381 24.45 -0.57 -6.90
CA ASN A 381 25.90 -0.28 -6.87
C ASN A 381 26.56 -0.45 -8.25
#